data_8fce39d4cdb37a8ad37ce99b35c4a72e
#
_entry.id   8fce39d4cdb37a8ad37ce99b35c4a72e
#
_cell.length_a   1.000
_cell.length_b   1.000
_cell.length_c   1.000
_cell.angle_alpha   90.00
_cell.angle_beta   90.00
_cell.angle_gamma   90.00
#
_symmetry.space_group_name_H-M   'P 1'
#
loop_
_entity.id
_entity.type
_entity.pdbx_description
1 polymer ?
#
loop_
_entity_poly.entity_id
_entity_poly.type
_entity_poly.pdbx_seq_one_letter_code
_entity_poly.pdbx_strand_id
1 'polypeptide(L)'
;MLALLLASWIVSAQSYLFKHLEVSDGLSNNSVNTIYKDRDGFMWFGTTTGLNRYDGYTFKIYQHAENEPGSLPDNYITDIVEMPDGRFWINTARGYVLFDKERDYFITDVTGFMKNLESWGVPEQVFVDREGNTWLSVAGEGCYRYKEGGKRLFFSYTEHSLPEYGVTQMAECSDGILLIYNTGLLVCLDRATLAIKWQSDEIKKYIPGGKTIELSLFVDRDNCIWAYSLMGIWAYDCGTKSWRTDLTGIWSSRPDVIIHAVAQDIEGRIWVGKDYDCLLYTSPSPRDS
;
A
#
# COMPACT_ATOMS: atom_id res chain seq x y z
N MET A 1 4.81 12.29 61.30
CA MET A 1 3.74 12.79 60.43
C MET A 1 4.21 12.59 58.99
N LEU A 2 3.82 11.50 58.39
CA LEU A 2 4.27 11.08 57.04
C LEU A 2 3.21 11.55 56.05
N ALA A 3 3.55 12.51 55.18
CA ALA A 3 2.65 12.99 54.12
C ALA A 3 2.79 12.06 52.89
N LEU A 4 1.77 11.26 52.67
CA LEU A 4 1.61 10.49 51.42
C LEU A 4 1.20 11.45 50.29
N LEU A 5 2.11 11.75 49.37
CA LEU A 5 1.80 12.40 48.11
C LEU A 5 1.17 11.35 47.18
N LEU A 6 -0.15 11.36 47.06
CA LEU A 6 -0.90 10.67 46.02
C LEU A 6 -0.72 11.44 44.71
N ALA A 7 0.20 10.99 43.87
CA ALA A 7 0.25 11.39 42.45
C ALA A 7 -0.93 10.74 41.77
N SER A 8 -2.02 11.49 41.56
CA SER A 8 -3.12 11.08 40.69
C SER A 8 -2.64 11.12 39.25
N TRP A 9 -2.41 9.97 38.65
CA TRP A 9 -2.24 9.84 37.23
C TRP A 9 -3.57 10.18 36.59
N ILE A 10 -3.64 11.33 35.93
CA ILE A 10 -4.78 11.68 35.08
C ILE A 10 -4.64 10.81 33.83
N VAL A 11 -5.30 9.67 33.83
CA VAL A 11 -5.52 8.90 32.60
C VAL A 11 -6.50 9.70 31.76
N SER A 12 -5.98 10.47 30.80
CA SER A 12 -6.79 11.13 29.78
C SER A 12 -7.31 10.05 28.84
N ALA A 13 -8.56 9.66 28.98
CA ALA A 13 -9.24 8.86 27.99
C ALA A 13 -9.46 9.73 26.76
N GLN A 14 -8.65 9.53 25.71
CA GLN A 14 -8.80 10.21 24.44
C GLN A 14 -10.00 9.61 23.73
N SER A 15 -11.09 10.38 23.55
CA SER A 15 -12.24 9.97 22.76
C SER A 15 -11.98 10.28 21.30
N TYR A 16 -12.04 9.25 20.45
CA TYR A 16 -11.98 9.41 18.98
C TYR A 16 -13.38 9.61 18.43
N LEU A 17 -13.55 10.62 17.59
CA LEU A 17 -14.77 10.80 16.82
C LEU A 17 -14.59 10.12 15.46
N PHE A 18 -15.33 9.05 15.21
CA PHE A 18 -15.34 8.38 13.92
C PHE A 18 -16.58 8.81 13.12
N LYS A 19 -16.36 9.12 11.84
CA LYS A 19 -17.45 9.27 10.88
C LYS A 19 -17.54 7.98 10.05
N HIS A 20 -18.66 7.33 10.09
CA HIS A 20 -18.95 6.20 9.20
C HIS A 20 -19.39 6.73 7.85
N LEU A 21 -18.91 6.11 6.79
CA LEU A 21 -19.34 6.34 5.41
C LEU A 21 -19.76 5.00 4.83
N GLU A 22 -20.99 4.94 4.37
CA GLU A 22 -21.60 3.69 3.88
C GLU A 22 -22.46 3.93 2.63
N VAL A 23 -23.07 2.86 2.11
CA VAL A 23 -23.93 2.94 0.92
C VAL A 23 -25.09 3.92 1.11
N SER A 24 -25.62 4.07 2.32
CA SER A 24 -26.67 5.06 2.62
C SER A 24 -26.19 6.52 2.49
N ASP A 25 -24.87 6.76 2.57
CA ASP A 25 -24.27 8.09 2.35
C ASP A 25 -23.88 8.32 0.88
N GLY A 26 -24.05 7.31 0.02
CA GLY A 26 -23.77 7.38 -1.42
C GLY A 26 -22.52 6.62 -1.87
N LEU A 27 -21.86 5.87 -0.99
CA LEU A 27 -20.77 4.97 -1.38
C LEU A 27 -21.29 3.82 -2.24
N SER A 28 -20.55 3.40 -3.26
CA SER A 28 -21.00 2.34 -4.17
C SER A 28 -21.07 0.95 -3.51
N ASN A 29 -20.24 0.70 -2.48
CA ASN A 29 -20.21 -0.54 -1.71
C ASN A 29 -19.49 -0.36 -0.39
N ASN A 30 -19.94 -1.06 0.66
CA ASN A 30 -19.28 -1.03 1.99
C ASN A 30 -17.96 -1.84 2.03
N SER A 31 -17.71 -2.69 1.03
CA SER A 31 -16.42 -3.39 0.89
C SER A 31 -15.42 -2.48 0.19
N VAL A 32 -14.68 -1.71 0.99
CA VAL A 32 -13.63 -0.80 0.53
C VAL A 32 -12.29 -1.53 0.54
N ASN A 33 -11.66 -1.65 -0.63
CA ASN A 33 -10.37 -2.32 -0.79
C ASN A 33 -9.19 -1.35 -0.65
N THR A 34 -9.37 -0.08 -1.08
CA THR A 34 -8.32 0.95 -1.04
C THR A 34 -8.91 2.33 -0.80
N ILE A 35 -8.15 3.17 -0.10
CA ILE A 35 -8.49 4.58 0.18
C ILE A 35 -7.28 5.43 -0.18
N TYR A 36 -7.52 6.49 -0.94
CA TYR A 36 -6.49 7.43 -1.35
C TYR A 36 -6.96 8.89 -1.18
N LYS A 37 -6.12 9.76 -0.64
CA LYS A 37 -6.37 11.20 -0.60
C LYS A 37 -5.51 11.86 -1.67
N ASP A 38 -6.15 12.51 -2.65
CA ASP A 38 -5.42 13.18 -3.72
C ASP A 38 -4.89 14.57 -3.30
N ARG A 39 -4.07 15.15 -4.18
CA ARG A 39 -3.45 16.48 -3.96
C ARG A 39 -4.46 17.61 -3.91
N ASP A 40 -5.63 17.43 -4.53
CA ASP A 40 -6.73 18.40 -4.52
C ASP A 40 -7.57 18.29 -3.25
N GLY A 41 -7.31 17.28 -2.39
CA GLY A 41 -7.96 17.05 -1.11
C GLY A 41 -9.18 16.14 -1.17
N PHE A 42 -9.54 15.61 -2.34
CA PHE A 42 -10.60 14.60 -2.46
C PHE A 42 -10.17 13.27 -1.87
N MET A 43 -11.12 12.58 -1.27
CA MET A 43 -10.94 11.19 -0.84
C MET A 43 -11.48 10.25 -1.93
N TRP A 44 -10.67 9.28 -2.29
CA TRP A 44 -11.01 8.25 -3.27
C TRP A 44 -11.13 6.91 -2.58
N PHE A 45 -12.18 6.18 -2.92
CA PHE A 45 -12.46 4.86 -2.37
C PHE A 45 -12.62 3.86 -3.51
N GLY A 46 -11.69 2.91 -3.58
CA GLY A 46 -11.82 1.75 -4.45
C GLY A 46 -12.60 0.67 -3.74
N THR A 47 -13.72 0.25 -4.32
CA THR A 47 -14.61 -0.75 -3.74
C THR A 47 -14.74 -1.98 -4.67
N THR A 48 -15.51 -2.96 -4.23
CA THR A 48 -15.85 -4.13 -5.05
C THR A 48 -16.83 -3.80 -6.19
N THR A 49 -17.46 -2.61 -6.18
CA THR A 49 -18.46 -2.22 -7.17
C THR A 49 -18.25 -0.83 -7.77
N GLY A 50 -17.03 -0.33 -7.77
CA GLY A 50 -16.67 0.91 -8.45
C GLY A 50 -15.64 1.74 -7.71
N LEU A 51 -15.18 2.80 -8.39
CA LEU A 51 -14.34 3.86 -7.85
C LEU A 51 -15.23 5.01 -7.40
N ASN A 52 -14.96 5.55 -6.22
CA ASN A 52 -15.77 6.63 -5.62
C ASN A 52 -14.88 7.81 -5.30
N ARG A 53 -15.28 9.03 -5.68
CA ARG A 53 -14.66 10.28 -5.25
C ARG A 53 -15.57 11.00 -4.26
N TYR A 54 -15.02 11.36 -3.13
CA TYR A 54 -15.73 12.07 -2.04
C TYR A 54 -15.13 13.46 -1.82
N ASP A 55 -15.96 14.48 -1.85
CA ASP A 55 -15.59 15.88 -1.66
C ASP A 55 -15.74 16.37 -0.20
N GLY A 56 -16.09 15.49 0.72
CA GLY A 56 -16.44 15.81 2.10
C GLY A 56 -17.95 15.84 2.35
N TYR A 57 -18.76 15.89 1.30
CA TYR A 57 -20.22 15.99 1.36
C TYR A 57 -20.94 14.93 0.52
N THR A 58 -20.49 14.72 -0.72
CA THR A 58 -21.13 13.83 -1.69
C THR A 58 -20.15 12.89 -2.35
N PHE A 59 -20.68 11.77 -2.83
CA PHE A 59 -19.93 10.80 -3.63
C PHE A 59 -20.22 10.99 -5.12
N LYS A 60 -19.16 11.00 -5.93
CA LYS A 60 -19.24 10.71 -7.37
C LYS A 60 -18.76 9.30 -7.61
N ILE A 61 -19.60 8.48 -8.23
CA ILE A 61 -19.34 7.06 -8.48
C ILE A 61 -18.94 6.87 -9.94
N TYR A 62 -17.90 6.06 -10.17
CA TYR A 62 -17.45 5.61 -11.47
C TYR A 62 -17.60 4.09 -11.52
N GLN A 63 -18.25 3.62 -12.56
CA GLN A 63 -18.51 2.19 -12.77
C GLN A 63 -18.28 1.82 -14.22
N HIS A 64 -18.14 0.51 -14.47
CA HIS A 64 -18.17 -0.02 -15.81
C HIS A 64 -19.53 0.23 -16.47
N ALA A 65 -19.50 0.78 -17.67
CA ALA A 65 -20.69 0.94 -18.49
C ALA A 65 -20.46 0.26 -19.84
N GLU A 66 -21.36 -0.64 -20.20
CA GLU A 66 -21.29 -1.37 -21.46
C GLU A 66 -21.45 -0.39 -22.64
N ASN A 67 -20.55 -0.48 -23.62
CA ASN A 67 -20.51 0.39 -24.79
C ASN A 67 -20.23 1.88 -24.52
N GLU A 68 -19.78 2.24 -23.33
CA GLU A 68 -19.27 3.59 -23.03
C GLU A 68 -17.74 3.64 -23.08
N PRO A 69 -17.14 4.17 -24.17
CA PRO A 69 -15.71 4.42 -24.20
C PRO A 69 -15.31 5.37 -23.07
N GLY A 70 -14.25 4.99 -22.34
CA GLY A 70 -13.76 5.81 -21.22
C GLY A 70 -14.43 5.53 -19.89
N SER A 71 -15.32 4.55 -19.79
CA SER A 71 -15.76 3.99 -18.51
C SER A 71 -14.72 3.02 -17.93
N LEU A 72 -14.87 2.65 -16.66
CA LEU A 72 -14.05 1.60 -16.03
C LEU A 72 -14.15 0.27 -16.82
N PRO A 73 -13.04 -0.47 -17.00
CA PRO A 73 -13.10 -1.79 -17.62
C PRO A 73 -13.70 -2.86 -16.67
N ASP A 74 -13.62 -2.62 -15.37
CA ASP A 74 -14.14 -3.50 -14.32
C ASP A 74 -14.43 -2.71 -13.05
N ASN A 75 -15.42 -3.14 -12.27
CA ASN A 75 -15.86 -2.45 -11.06
C ASN A 75 -15.04 -2.81 -9.81
N TYR A 76 -14.28 -3.89 -9.83
CA TYR A 76 -13.51 -4.33 -8.69
C TYR A 76 -12.18 -3.56 -8.63
N ILE A 77 -12.06 -2.60 -7.72
CA ILE A 77 -10.90 -1.72 -7.60
C ILE A 77 -10.05 -2.15 -6.41
N THR A 78 -8.75 -2.33 -6.63
CA THR A 78 -7.82 -2.78 -5.58
C THR A 78 -6.74 -1.77 -5.24
N ASP A 79 -6.41 -0.85 -6.16
CA ASP A 79 -5.36 0.14 -5.92
C ASP A 79 -5.62 1.46 -6.65
N ILE A 80 -5.11 2.55 -6.08
CA ILE A 80 -5.21 3.92 -6.61
C ILE A 80 -3.87 4.62 -6.38
N VAL A 81 -3.19 5.00 -7.46
CA VAL A 81 -1.89 5.68 -7.40
C VAL A 81 -1.92 6.97 -8.22
N GLU A 82 -1.76 8.12 -7.58
CA GLU A 82 -1.69 9.42 -8.26
C GLU A 82 -0.30 9.66 -8.82
N MET A 83 -0.23 9.92 -10.13
CA MET A 83 0.99 10.28 -10.82
C MET A 83 1.36 11.75 -10.60
N PRO A 84 2.65 12.13 -10.81
CA PRO A 84 3.08 13.53 -10.74
C PRO A 84 2.32 14.47 -11.69
N ASP A 85 1.86 13.98 -12.83
CA ASP A 85 1.07 14.74 -13.81
C ASP A 85 -0.42 14.86 -13.46
N GLY A 86 -0.86 14.31 -12.34
CA GLY A 86 -2.24 14.36 -11.83
C GLY A 86 -3.15 13.26 -12.35
N ARG A 87 -2.71 12.43 -13.29
CA ARG A 87 -3.45 11.21 -13.69
C ARG A 87 -3.33 10.15 -12.61
N PHE A 88 -4.26 9.21 -12.62
CA PHE A 88 -4.21 8.05 -11.72
C PHE A 88 -3.95 6.76 -12.46
N TRP A 89 -3.13 5.91 -11.88
CA TRP A 89 -3.19 4.48 -12.13
C TRP A 89 -4.25 3.88 -11.21
N ILE A 90 -5.21 3.19 -11.80
CA ILE A 90 -6.27 2.48 -11.08
C ILE A 90 -6.11 1.00 -11.38
N ASN A 91 -5.93 0.18 -10.34
CA ASN A 91 -5.90 -1.26 -10.50
C ASN A 91 -7.30 -1.83 -10.38
N THR A 92 -7.67 -2.63 -11.37
CA THR A 92 -8.97 -3.32 -11.47
C THR A 92 -8.75 -4.82 -11.55
N ALA A 93 -9.81 -5.63 -11.46
CA ALA A 93 -9.70 -7.08 -11.70
C ALA A 93 -9.16 -7.43 -13.10
N ARG A 94 -9.18 -6.48 -14.04
CA ARG A 94 -8.60 -6.63 -15.40
C ARG A 94 -7.21 -5.99 -15.54
N GLY A 95 -6.59 -5.58 -14.43
CA GLY A 95 -5.29 -4.92 -14.42
C GLY A 95 -5.38 -3.40 -14.33
N TYR A 96 -4.22 -2.76 -14.46
CA TYR A 96 -4.08 -1.32 -14.35
C TYR A 96 -4.59 -0.57 -15.59
N VAL A 97 -5.29 0.53 -15.33
CA VAL A 97 -5.72 1.52 -16.32
C VAL A 97 -5.32 2.91 -15.87
N LEU A 98 -5.23 3.86 -16.81
CA LEU A 98 -5.01 5.27 -16.48
C LEU A 98 -6.35 5.99 -16.41
N PHE A 99 -6.50 6.83 -15.41
CA PHE A 99 -7.64 7.75 -15.28
C PHE A 99 -7.16 9.20 -15.40
N ASP A 100 -7.72 9.90 -16.37
CA ASP A 100 -7.53 11.32 -16.58
C ASP A 100 -8.63 12.07 -15.81
N LYS A 101 -8.25 12.68 -14.66
CA LYS A 101 -9.18 13.45 -13.80
C LYS A 101 -9.79 14.65 -14.49
N GLU A 102 -9.03 15.32 -15.38
CA GLU A 102 -9.48 16.54 -16.05
C GLU A 102 -10.54 16.24 -17.11
N ARG A 103 -10.37 15.12 -17.81
CA ARG A 103 -11.29 14.65 -18.85
C ARG A 103 -12.38 13.74 -18.33
N ASP A 104 -12.23 13.27 -17.07
CA ASP A 104 -13.15 12.32 -16.46
C ASP A 104 -13.25 11.03 -17.28
N TYR A 105 -12.09 10.50 -17.71
CA TYR A 105 -11.98 9.48 -18.74
C TYR A 105 -10.97 8.40 -18.37
N PHE A 106 -11.35 7.11 -18.52
CA PHE A 106 -10.46 5.97 -18.31
C PHE A 106 -9.81 5.54 -19.62
N ILE A 107 -8.49 5.48 -19.64
CA ILE A 107 -7.67 4.99 -20.74
C ILE A 107 -7.34 3.53 -20.42
N THR A 108 -8.06 2.62 -21.07
CA THR A 108 -7.96 1.17 -20.83
C THR A 108 -6.81 0.54 -21.61
N ASP A 109 -6.43 1.11 -22.74
CA ASP A 109 -5.24 0.69 -23.52
C ASP A 109 -4.01 1.48 -23.06
N VAL A 110 -3.23 0.89 -22.16
CA VAL A 110 -1.99 1.46 -21.64
C VAL A 110 -0.75 1.12 -22.49
N THR A 111 -0.94 0.42 -23.61
CA THR A 111 0.16 -0.02 -24.51
C THR A 111 1.01 1.16 -24.98
N GLY A 112 0.38 2.30 -25.29
CA GLY A 112 1.10 3.51 -25.70
C GLY A 112 2.02 4.05 -24.60
N PHE A 113 1.58 4.02 -23.35
CA PHE A 113 2.39 4.40 -22.18
C PHE A 113 3.56 3.42 -22.01
N MET A 114 3.28 2.11 -22.04
CA MET A 114 4.30 1.07 -21.84
C MET A 114 5.36 1.07 -22.95
N LYS A 115 5.00 1.36 -24.20
CA LYS A 115 5.96 1.54 -25.30
C LYS A 115 6.95 2.67 -25.06
N ASN A 116 6.54 3.75 -24.42
CA ASN A 116 7.47 4.84 -24.04
C ASN A 116 8.50 4.39 -22.99
N LEU A 117 8.21 3.32 -22.27
CA LEU A 117 9.13 2.66 -21.36
C LEU A 117 9.93 1.53 -22.03
N GLU A 118 9.73 1.29 -23.34
CA GLU A 118 10.29 0.15 -24.07
C GLU A 118 9.87 -1.20 -23.43
N SER A 119 8.69 -1.24 -22.83
CA SER A 119 8.09 -2.42 -22.25
C SER A 119 6.91 -2.89 -23.08
N TRP A 120 6.71 -4.19 -23.13
CA TRP A 120 5.60 -4.86 -23.81
C TRP A 120 4.64 -5.52 -22.82
N GLY A 121 5.03 -5.57 -21.54
CA GLY A 121 4.24 -6.17 -20.48
C GLY A 121 3.18 -5.22 -19.92
N VAL A 122 2.44 -5.74 -18.97
CA VAL A 122 1.47 -4.98 -18.18
C VAL A 122 2.01 -4.80 -16.76
N PRO A 123 1.77 -3.66 -16.10
CA PRO A 123 2.19 -3.48 -14.71
C PRO A 123 1.49 -4.48 -13.78
N GLU A 124 2.25 -5.14 -12.91
CA GLU A 124 1.73 -5.86 -11.73
C GLU A 124 1.53 -4.89 -10.57
N GLN A 125 2.47 -3.95 -10.42
CA GLN A 125 2.45 -2.94 -9.38
C GLN A 125 2.90 -1.59 -9.91
N VAL A 126 2.29 -0.53 -9.40
CA VAL A 126 2.66 0.85 -9.67
C VAL A 126 2.86 1.55 -8.32
N PHE A 127 3.91 2.36 -8.23
CA PHE A 127 4.22 3.13 -7.03
C PHE A 127 4.84 4.48 -7.43
N VAL A 128 4.55 5.54 -6.68
CA VAL A 128 5.18 6.86 -6.85
C VAL A 128 5.96 7.20 -5.58
N ASP A 129 7.28 7.42 -5.73
CA ASP A 129 8.14 7.77 -4.61
C ASP A 129 8.01 9.26 -4.24
N ARG A 130 8.63 9.67 -3.11
CA ARG A 130 8.59 11.04 -2.59
C ARG A 130 9.26 12.07 -3.52
N GLU A 131 10.12 11.62 -4.43
CA GLU A 131 10.77 12.47 -5.43
C GLU A 131 9.92 12.64 -6.70
N GLY A 132 8.77 11.97 -6.78
CA GLY A 132 7.86 11.96 -7.92
C GLY A 132 8.33 11.06 -9.06
N ASN A 133 9.17 10.06 -8.79
CA ASN A 133 9.43 9.03 -9.78
C ASN A 133 8.32 7.98 -9.72
N THR A 134 7.84 7.56 -10.88
CA THR A 134 6.92 6.42 -11.00
C THR A 134 7.71 5.13 -11.17
N TRP A 135 7.39 4.16 -10.35
CA TRP A 135 7.97 2.83 -10.36
C TRP A 135 6.92 1.83 -10.83
N LEU A 136 7.31 0.95 -11.74
CA LEU A 136 6.44 -0.11 -12.27
C LEU A 136 7.15 -1.44 -12.15
N SER A 137 6.52 -2.41 -11.50
CA SER A 137 6.87 -3.81 -11.61
C SER A 137 6.11 -4.40 -12.79
N VAL A 138 6.82 -5.00 -13.73
CA VAL A 138 6.25 -5.60 -14.94
C VAL A 138 6.58 -7.10 -14.95
N ALA A 139 5.54 -7.91 -14.97
CA ALA A 139 5.65 -9.36 -14.98
C ALA A 139 6.51 -9.88 -16.11
N GLY A 140 7.43 -10.80 -15.82
CA GLY A 140 8.35 -11.40 -16.79
C GLY A 140 9.48 -10.48 -17.28
N GLU A 141 9.51 -9.24 -16.87
CA GLU A 141 10.52 -8.27 -17.30
C GLU A 141 11.38 -7.77 -16.13
N GLY A 142 10.79 -6.94 -15.27
CA GLY A 142 11.56 -6.28 -14.22
C GLY A 142 10.88 -5.05 -13.64
N CYS A 143 11.69 -4.19 -13.02
CA CYS A 143 11.25 -2.96 -12.42
C CYS A 143 11.74 -1.75 -13.23
N TYR A 144 10.82 -0.85 -13.55
CA TYR A 144 11.10 0.41 -14.23
C TYR A 144 10.98 1.57 -13.27
N ARG A 145 11.92 2.51 -13.32
CA ARG A 145 11.79 3.83 -12.71
C ARG A 145 11.66 4.86 -13.83
N TYR A 146 10.61 5.63 -13.79
CA TYR A 146 10.28 6.64 -14.78
C TYR A 146 9.98 7.98 -14.10
N LYS A 147 10.44 9.06 -14.72
CA LYS A 147 10.05 10.43 -14.39
C LYS A 147 9.75 11.16 -15.69
N GLU A 148 8.66 11.90 -15.75
CA GLU A 148 8.29 12.65 -16.94
C GLU A 148 9.43 13.60 -17.35
N GLY A 149 9.80 13.57 -18.65
CA GLY A 149 10.95 14.31 -19.18
C GLY A 149 12.32 13.85 -18.70
N GLY A 150 12.39 12.81 -17.86
CA GLY A 150 13.60 12.24 -17.30
C GLY A 150 14.06 10.94 -17.97
N LYS A 151 15.23 10.48 -17.53
CA LYS A 151 15.78 9.19 -17.99
C LYS A 151 15.01 8.04 -17.35
N ARG A 152 14.57 7.08 -18.16
CA ARG A 152 14.10 5.78 -17.70
C ARG A 152 15.27 4.96 -17.17
N LEU A 153 15.09 4.28 -16.05
CA LEU A 153 15.97 3.22 -15.58
C LEU A 153 15.20 1.90 -15.57
N PHE A 154 15.92 0.82 -15.83
CA PHE A 154 15.38 -0.52 -15.86
C PHE A 154 16.24 -1.47 -15.04
N PHE A 155 15.60 -2.37 -14.31
CA PHE A 155 16.18 -3.41 -13.49
C PHE A 155 15.55 -4.74 -13.89
N SER A 156 16.31 -5.62 -14.52
CA SER A 156 15.84 -6.93 -14.95
C SER A 156 15.79 -7.90 -13.77
N TYR A 157 14.66 -8.58 -13.59
CA TYR A 157 14.54 -9.61 -12.55
C TYR A 157 15.41 -10.81 -12.85
N THR A 158 15.44 -11.26 -14.11
CA THR A 158 16.24 -12.42 -14.56
C THR A 158 17.72 -12.20 -14.33
N GLU A 159 18.26 -11.02 -14.72
CA GLU A 159 19.69 -10.70 -14.55
C GLU A 159 20.12 -10.69 -13.08
N HIS A 160 19.19 -10.45 -12.15
CA HIS A 160 19.44 -10.41 -10.72
C HIS A 160 18.96 -11.66 -9.99
N SER A 161 18.54 -12.70 -10.71
CA SER A 161 18.05 -13.97 -10.14
C SER A 161 16.87 -13.76 -9.19
N LEU A 162 16.02 -12.77 -9.44
CA LEU A 162 14.77 -12.56 -8.73
C LEU A 162 13.61 -13.27 -9.43
N PRO A 163 12.51 -13.59 -8.71
CA PRO A 163 11.30 -14.10 -9.34
C PRO A 163 10.77 -13.11 -10.39
N GLU A 164 10.44 -13.63 -11.57
CA GLU A 164 9.91 -12.82 -12.69
C GLU A 164 8.47 -12.35 -12.46
N TYR A 165 7.77 -12.96 -11.51
CA TYR A 165 6.37 -12.73 -11.22
C TYR A 165 6.13 -12.65 -9.72
N GLY A 166 5.03 -12.00 -9.34
CA GLY A 166 4.48 -12.07 -8.00
C GLY A 166 4.93 -10.97 -7.07
N VAL A 167 5.36 -9.81 -7.59
CA VAL A 167 5.47 -8.60 -6.78
C VAL A 167 4.05 -8.16 -6.41
N THR A 168 3.71 -8.18 -5.12
CA THR A 168 2.36 -7.86 -4.64
C THR A 168 2.23 -6.41 -4.19
N GLN A 169 3.33 -5.78 -3.78
CA GLN A 169 3.35 -4.36 -3.48
C GLN A 169 4.76 -3.77 -3.54
N MET A 170 4.82 -2.45 -3.76
CA MET A 170 6.01 -1.63 -3.67
C MET A 170 5.81 -0.55 -2.60
N ALA A 171 6.91 -0.15 -1.94
CA ALA A 171 6.91 0.93 -0.96
C ALA A 171 8.27 1.62 -0.92
N GLU A 172 8.34 2.77 -0.27
CA GLU A 172 9.58 3.51 -0.06
C GLU A 172 9.98 3.49 1.42
N CYS A 173 11.26 3.15 1.68
CA CYS A 173 11.88 3.30 3.00
C CYS A 173 13.12 4.20 2.91
N SER A 174 13.78 4.49 4.03
CA SER A 174 15.01 5.29 4.04
C SER A 174 16.11 4.70 3.19
N ASP A 175 16.19 3.37 3.12
CA ASP A 175 17.24 2.66 2.38
C ASP A 175 17.00 2.66 0.87
N GLY A 176 15.76 2.71 0.42
CA GLY A 176 15.45 2.62 -1.01
C GLY A 176 13.99 2.29 -1.30
N ILE A 177 13.78 1.56 -2.38
CA ILE A 177 12.48 1.08 -2.82
C ILE A 177 12.35 -0.40 -2.50
N LEU A 178 11.26 -0.74 -1.86
CA LEU A 178 10.92 -2.09 -1.47
C LEU A 178 10.04 -2.75 -2.52
N LEU A 179 10.34 -4.02 -2.80
CA LEU A 179 9.46 -4.93 -3.52
C LEU A 179 9.16 -6.10 -2.62
N ILE A 180 7.89 -6.40 -2.38
CA ILE A 180 7.51 -7.62 -1.68
C ILE A 180 6.85 -8.59 -2.66
N TYR A 181 7.28 -9.84 -2.60
CA TYR A 181 6.79 -10.92 -3.44
C TYR A 181 5.77 -11.77 -2.69
N ASN A 182 4.86 -12.37 -3.42
CA ASN A 182 3.86 -13.30 -2.92
C ASN A 182 4.46 -14.56 -2.25
N THR A 183 5.77 -14.79 -2.41
CA THR A 183 6.54 -15.85 -1.76
C THR A 183 7.10 -15.46 -0.40
N GLY A 184 6.94 -14.19 0.02
CA GLY A 184 7.53 -13.64 1.24
C GLY A 184 8.94 -13.09 1.07
N LEU A 185 9.48 -13.05 -0.14
CA LEU A 185 10.75 -12.39 -0.43
C LEU A 185 10.54 -10.88 -0.39
N LEU A 186 11.32 -10.18 0.43
CA LEU A 186 11.40 -8.72 0.49
C LEU A 186 12.74 -8.27 -0.08
N VAL A 187 12.74 -7.36 -1.05
CA VAL A 187 13.93 -6.82 -1.71
C VAL A 187 13.94 -5.32 -1.57
N CYS A 188 15.09 -4.74 -1.22
CA CYS A 188 15.32 -3.30 -1.21
C CYS A 188 16.27 -2.91 -2.34
N LEU A 189 15.81 -2.04 -3.24
CA LEU A 189 16.60 -1.49 -4.33
C LEU A 189 17.10 -0.08 -3.98
N ASP A 190 18.34 0.21 -4.35
CA ASP A 190 18.85 1.59 -4.32
C ASP A 190 18.09 2.47 -5.33
N ARG A 191 17.63 3.64 -4.92
CA ARG A 191 16.82 4.53 -5.76
C ARG A 191 17.53 5.02 -7.00
N ALA A 192 18.84 5.28 -6.90
CA ALA A 192 19.62 5.91 -7.96
C ALA A 192 20.15 4.89 -8.97
N THR A 193 20.64 3.77 -8.48
CA THR A 193 21.36 2.76 -9.26
C THR A 193 20.52 1.54 -9.59
N LEU A 194 19.39 1.33 -8.90
CA LEU A 194 18.55 0.13 -8.90
C LEU A 194 19.29 -1.13 -8.41
N ALA A 195 20.49 -1.00 -7.84
CA ALA A 195 21.18 -2.16 -7.28
C ALA A 195 20.43 -2.71 -6.04
N ILE A 196 20.49 -4.01 -5.85
CA ILE A 196 19.97 -4.63 -4.63
C ILE A 196 20.85 -4.21 -3.45
N LYS A 197 20.29 -3.50 -2.49
CA LYS A 197 20.99 -3.13 -1.24
C LYS A 197 20.94 -4.25 -0.21
N TRP A 198 19.80 -4.88 -0.09
CA TRP A 198 19.57 -6.04 0.76
C TRP A 198 18.29 -6.79 0.35
N GLN A 199 18.17 -8.01 0.80
CA GLN A 199 16.97 -8.82 0.65
C GLN A 199 16.77 -9.71 1.88
N SER A 200 15.53 -10.12 2.13
CA SER A 200 15.16 -11.00 3.23
C SER A 200 14.06 -11.98 2.80
N ASP A 201 14.22 -13.23 3.16
CA ASP A 201 13.25 -14.30 2.97
C ASP A 201 12.62 -14.77 4.30
N GLU A 202 12.74 -13.96 5.35
CA GLU A 202 12.27 -14.31 6.71
C GLU A 202 10.78 -14.64 6.74
N ILE A 203 9.95 -13.87 6.02
CA ILE A 203 8.49 -14.06 5.95
C ILE A 203 8.15 -15.40 5.31
N LYS A 204 8.96 -15.88 4.38
CA LYS A 204 8.76 -17.16 3.68
C LYS A 204 8.61 -18.34 4.65
N LYS A 205 9.23 -18.28 5.83
CA LYS A 205 9.15 -19.33 6.86
C LYS A 205 7.73 -19.52 7.39
N TYR A 206 6.88 -18.50 7.30
CA TYR A 206 5.50 -18.48 7.79
C TYR A 206 4.49 -18.81 6.70
N ILE A 207 4.92 -18.85 5.43
CA ILE A 207 4.06 -19.21 4.30
C ILE A 207 4.12 -20.73 4.12
N PRO A 208 2.98 -21.45 4.14
CA PRO A 208 2.98 -22.88 3.89
C PRO A 208 3.64 -23.24 2.56
N GLY A 209 4.49 -24.27 2.56
CA GLY A 209 5.31 -24.64 1.43
C GLY A 209 4.53 -24.77 0.12
N GLY A 210 5.04 -24.11 -0.93
CA GLY A 210 4.42 -24.09 -2.26
C GLY A 210 3.20 -23.21 -2.45
N LYS A 211 2.79 -22.46 -1.41
CA LYS A 211 1.71 -21.46 -1.52
C LYS A 211 2.29 -20.08 -1.79
N THR A 212 1.46 -19.26 -2.39
CA THR A 212 1.66 -17.82 -2.55
C THR A 212 0.57 -17.09 -1.79
N ILE A 213 0.88 -15.91 -1.25
CA ILE A 213 -0.06 -15.07 -0.52
C ILE A 213 0.05 -13.63 -1.00
N GLU A 214 -1.02 -12.90 -0.94
CA GLU A 214 -0.99 -11.46 -1.15
C GLU A 214 -0.43 -10.80 0.11
N LEU A 215 0.69 -10.08 -0.06
CA LEU A 215 1.38 -9.35 0.99
C LEU A 215 1.29 -7.87 0.70
N SER A 216 0.98 -7.09 1.73
CA SER A 216 0.97 -5.63 1.69
C SER A 216 2.11 -5.05 2.51
N LEU A 217 2.54 -3.84 2.16
CA LEU A 217 3.59 -3.08 2.84
C LEU A 217 3.06 -1.75 3.37
N PHE A 218 3.51 -1.40 4.54
CA PHE A 218 3.41 -0.07 5.09
C PHE A 218 4.75 0.31 5.72
N VAL A 219 5.23 1.53 5.49
CA VAL A 219 6.46 2.05 6.12
C VAL A 219 6.07 3.21 7.00
N ASP A 220 6.34 3.09 8.30
CA ASP A 220 6.02 4.12 9.28
C ASP A 220 7.07 5.25 9.30
N ARG A 221 6.81 6.30 10.08
CA ARG A 221 7.70 7.48 10.18
C ARG A 221 9.04 7.19 10.85
N ASP A 222 9.10 6.12 11.64
CA ASP A 222 10.32 5.65 12.27
C ASP A 222 11.11 4.72 11.33
N ASN A 223 10.63 4.60 10.08
CA ASN A 223 11.20 3.76 9.04
C ASN A 223 11.18 2.26 9.37
N CYS A 224 10.22 1.82 10.17
CA CYS A 224 9.91 0.42 10.35
C CYS A 224 9.02 -0.05 9.17
N ILE A 225 9.39 -1.17 8.57
CA ILE A 225 8.66 -1.77 7.47
C ILE A 225 7.67 -2.80 8.04
N TRP A 226 6.40 -2.57 7.81
CA TRP A 226 5.31 -3.46 8.18
C TRP A 226 4.87 -4.24 6.95
N ALA A 227 5.08 -5.55 6.95
CA ALA A 227 4.53 -6.47 5.97
C ALA A 227 3.33 -7.17 6.60
N TYR A 228 2.21 -7.26 5.89
CA TYR A 228 1.01 -7.88 6.44
C TYR A 228 0.19 -8.59 5.36
N SER A 229 -0.63 -9.52 5.80
CA SER A 229 -1.52 -10.31 4.94
C SER A 229 -2.64 -10.94 5.76
N LEU A 230 -3.48 -11.74 5.09
CA LEU A 230 -4.46 -12.60 5.75
C LEU A 230 -3.82 -13.63 6.70
N MET A 231 -2.51 -13.82 6.63
CA MET A 231 -1.78 -14.80 7.44
C MET A 231 -0.97 -14.17 8.56
N GLY A 232 -0.85 -12.81 8.55
CA GLY A 232 -0.03 -12.23 9.57
C GLY A 232 0.45 -10.81 9.35
N ILE A 233 1.19 -10.32 10.37
CA ILE A 233 1.89 -9.05 10.34
C ILE A 233 3.33 -9.26 10.82
N TRP A 234 4.28 -8.68 10.12
CA TRP A 234 5.71 -8.71 10.42
C TRP A 234 6.25 -7.30 10.37
N ALA A 235 7.17 -6.97 11.24
CA ALA A 235 7.81 -5.66 11.24
C ALA A 235 9.34 -5.81 11.16
N TYR A 236 9.95 -5.07 10.25
CA TYR A 236 11.40 -4.99 10.08
C TYR A 236 11.87 -3.58 10.44
N ASP A 237 12.77 -3.51 11.39
CA ASP A 237 13.41 -2.26 11.82
C ASP A 237 14.65 -2.00 10.96
N CYS A 238 14.59 -0.96 10.12
CA CYS A 238 15.70 -0.59 9.25
C CYS A 238 16.91 -0.03 10.01
N GLY A 239 16.71 0.51 11.22
CA GLY A 239 17.79 1.04 12.06
C GLY A 239 18.64 -0.08 12.64
N THR A 240 18.00 -1.09 13.23
CA THR A 240 18.68 -2.27 13.80
C THR A 240 18.91 -3.37 12.79
N LYS A 241 18.34 -3.27 11.58
CA LYS A 241 18.37 -4.26 10.49
C LYS A 241 17.88 -5.63 10.93
N SER A 242 16.81 -5.66 11.71
CA SER A 242 16.29 -6.90 12.29
C SER A 242 14.75 -6.94 12.25
N TRP A 243 14.23 -8.16 12.18
CA TRP A 243 12.81 -8.39 12.35
C TRP A 243 12.43 -8.27 13.82
N ARG A 244 11.35 -7.58 14.09
CA ARG A 244 10.81 -7.43 15.44
C ARG A 244 10.13 -8.72 15.87
N THR A 245 10.44 -9.15 17.10
CA THR A 245 9.87 -10.34 17.73
C THR A 245 8.87 -10.01 18.83
N ASP A 246 8.71 -8.72 19.13
CA ASP A 246 7.88 -8.18 20.24
C ASP A 246 6.43 -7.92 19.83
N LEU A 247 6.02 -8.31 18.64
CA LEU A 247 4.66 -8.15 18.12
C LEU A 247 3.63 -9.14 18.71
N THR A 248 4.04 -9.93 19.69
CA THR A 248 3.21 -10.94 20.35
C THR A 248 1.91 -10.38 20.94
N GLY A 249 1.89 -9.11 21.35
CA GLY A 249 0.67 -8.44 21.80
C GLY A 249 -0.38 -8.22 20.71
N ILE A 250 0.04 -8.12 19.45
CA ILE A 250 -0.86 -7.98 18.29
C ILE A 250 -1.40 -9.36 17.86
N TRP A 251 -0.61 -10.43 18.11
CA TRP A 251 -0.87 -11.80 17.65
C TRP A 251 -1.43 -12.75 18.70
N SER A 252 -1.25 -12.44 19.99
CA SER A 252 -1.19 -13.41 21.07
C SER A 252 -2.44 -14.21 21.37
N SER A 253 -3.52 -14.04 20.63
CA SER A 253 -4.73 -14.75 21.02
C SER A 253 -5.49 -15.51 19.94
N ARG A 254 -5.19 -15.33 18.66
CA ARG A 254 -5.92 -16.06 17.60
C ARG A 254 -5.09 -16.17 16.31
N PRO A 255 -4.71 -17.38 15.87
CA PRO A 255 -4.01 -17.62 14.60
C PRO A 255 -4.85 -17.29 13.35
N ASP A 256 -6.13 -16.92 13.54
CA ASP A 256 -7.13 -16.76 12.49
C ASP A 256 -7.44 -15.27 12.21
N VAL A 257 -6.64 -14.34 12.74
CA VAL A 257 -6.91 -12.90 12.55
C VAL A 257 -6.36 -12.45 11.21
N ILE A 258 -7.27 -12.08 10.32
CA ILE A 258 -6.97 -11.47 9.02
C ILE A 258 -6.64 -10.00 9.23
N ILE A 259 -5.45 -9.57 8.78
CA ILE A 259 -5.03 -8.17 8.77
C ILE A 259 -5.34 -7.57 7.40
N HIS A 260 -6.19 -6.55 7.39
CA HIS A 260 -6.61 -5.88 6.16
C HIS A 260 -5.81 -4.60 5.88
N ALA A 261 -5.40 -3.89 6.91
CA ALA A 261 -4.71 -2.62 6.76
C ALA A 261 -3.80 -2.30 7.95
N VAL A 262 -2.73 -1.57 7.66
CA VAL A 262 -1.86 -0.93 8.67
C VAL A 262 -1.72 0.53 8.28
N ALA A 263 -1.87 1.42 9.24
CA ALA A 263 -1.72 2.86 9.05
C ALA A 263 -1.10 3.52 10.28
N GLN A 264 -0.54 4.71 10.10
CA GLN A 264 -0.02 5.52 11.20
C GLN A 264 -0.72 6.87 11.25
N ASP A 265 -1.19 7.26 12.43
CA ASP A 265 -1.81 8.57 12.61
C ASP A 265 -0.77 9.69 12.82
N ILE A 266 -1.24 10.93 12.94
CA ILE A 266 -0.37 12.11 13.10
C ILE A 266 0.43 12.08 14.42
N GLU A 267 -0.03 11.33 15.42
CA GLU A 267 0.63 11.18 16.71
C GLU A 267 1.66 10.04 16.73
N GLY A 268 1.82 9.35 15.59
CA GLY A 268 2.78 8.24 15.43
C GLY A 268 2.25 6.88 15.85
N ARG A 269 0.98 6.77 16.22
CA ARG A 269 0.38 5.50 16.63
C ARG A 269 0.07 4.65 15.39
N ILE A 270 0.30 3.36 15.51
CA ILE A 270 0.02 2.38 14.46
C ILE A 270 -1.38 1.81 14.68
N TRP A 271 -2.20 1.92 13.67
CA TRP A 271 -3.53 1.34 13.59
C TRP A 271 -3.49 0.08 12.74
N VAL A 272 -4.02 -1.01 13.25
CA VAL A 272 -4.08 -2.30 12.56
C VAL A 272 -5.54 -2.68 12.41
N GLY A 273 -6.04 -2.62 11.19
CA GLY A 273 -7.38 -3.05 10.82
C GLY A 273 -7.42 -4.56 10.63
N LYS A 274 -8.29 -5.24 11.36
CA LYS A 274 -8.51 -6.69 11.28
C LYS A 274 -9.99 -7.00 11.17
N ASP A 275 -10.34 -8.26 10.89
CA ASP A 275 -11.72 -8.71 10.89
C ASP A 275 -12.44 -8.30 12.17
N TYR A 276 -13.55 -7.59 12.01
CA TYR A 276 -14.48 -7.17 13.08
C TYR A 276 -13.90 -6.25 14.16
N ASP A 277 -12.65 -5.76 13.99
CA ASP A 277 -12.00 -4.97 15.03
C ASP A 277 -10.87 -4.08 14.47
N CYS A 278 -10.49 -3.06 15.22
CA CYS A 278 -9.32 -2.23 14.94
C CYS A 278 -8.46 -2.16 16.19
N LEU A 279 -7.22 -2.59 16.08
CA LEU A 279 -6.25 -2.50 17.16
C LEU A 279 -5.43 -1.22 17.03
N LEU A 280 -5.32 -0.50 18.13
CA LEU A 280 -4.36 0.57 18.30
C LEU A 280 -3.09 -0.01 18.92
N TYR A 281 -2.00 0.02 18.18
CA TYR A 281 -0.69 -0.34 18.68
C TYR A 281 0.10 0.94 19.00
N THR A 282 0.38 1.14 20.27
CA THR A 282 1.32 2.16 20.72
C THR A 282 2.66 1.50 20.94
N SER A 283 3.63 1.74 20.08
CA SER A 283 5.01 1.34 20.35
C SER A 283 5.46 2.05 21.65
N PRO A 284 6.05 1.34 22.63
CA PRO A 284 6.73 2.04 23.70
C PRO A 284 7.80 2.92 23.05
N SER A 285 7.69 4.23 23.29
CA SER A 285 8.65 5.19 22.76
C SER A 285 10.05 4.81 23.24
N PRO A 286 11.09 4.87 22.38
CA PRO A 286 12.48 4.70 22.82
C PRO A 286 12.93 5.75 23.86
N ARG A 287 12.07 6.74 24.18
CA ARG A 287 12.34 7.79 25.17
C ARG A 287 11.92 7.41 26.59
N ASP A 288 11.26 6.26 26.79
CA ASP A 288 10.80 5.79 28.09
C ASP A 288 11.71 4.68 28.69
N SER A 289 12.88 4.49 28.11
CA SER A 289 13.91 3.57 28.62
C SER A 289 15.10 4.31 29.22
#